data_9f7730bf82b6c7fa1d45d0c60b3200dd
#
_entry.id   9f7730bf82b6c7fa1d45d0c60b3200dd
#
_cell.length_a   1.000
_cell.length_b   1.000
_cell.length_c   1.000
_cell.angle_alpha   90.00
_cell.angle_beta   90.00
_cell.angle_gamma   90.00
#
_symmetry.space_group_name_H-M   'P 1'
#
loop_
_entity.id
_entity.type
_entity.pdbx_description
1 polymer ?
#
loop_
_entity_poly.entity_id
_entity_poly.type
_entity_poly.pdbx_seq_one_letter_code
_entity_poly.pdbx_strand_id
1 'polypeptide(L)'
;MAESNFVDYVKIYCRSGKGGRGSTHMRREKYVPNGGPDGGDGGRGGHVILRGNRNYWTLLHLKYDRHAMATHGESGSKNKSFGKDGVDKIIEVPCGTVVYNAETGEYICDVTEHGQEVILLKGGRGGQGNWHFRTATRQAPRFAQPGEPMQEMTVIMELKLLADVGLVGFPNAGKSTLLSAVSAAKPKIADYPFTTLEPNLGIVSYRDGKSFVMADIPGIIEGASEGKGLGLRFLRHIERNSLLLFMVPADSDDIRKEYEILLNELSTFNPEMLDKQRVLAITKSDMLDQELMDEIEPTLPQGIPHLFISSVSGLGISALKDILWEELNKESNKIEAIVHRPKDVSRLQEELKAMGEDEDLEYEYEDGDDDRSEERRVGKECRSRWSPYH
;
A
#
# COMPACT_ATOMS: atom_id res chain seq x y z
N MET A 1 -20.55 18.84 -4.82
CA MET A 1 -19.56 18.09 -5.61
C MET A 1 -19.40 16.76 -4.90
N ALA A 2 -19.62 15.63 -5.57
CA ALA A 2 -19.43 14.33 -4.97
C ALA A 2 -17.92 14.14 -4.79
N GLU A 3 -17.44 13.99 -3.55
CA GLU A 3 -16.05 13.62 -3.28
C GLU A 3 -15.81 12.24 -3.89
N SER A 4 -14.73 12.10 -4.66
CA SER A 4 -14.37 10.82 -5.23
C SER A 4 -14.00 9.85 -4.13
N ASN A 5 -14.64 8.69 -4.12
CA ASN A 5 -14.42 7.63 -3.13
C ASN A 5 -13.14 6.82 -3.41
N PHE A 6 -12.29 7.25 -4.32
CA PHE A 6 -11.03 6.56 -4.64
C PHE A 6 -9.82 7.40 -4.22
N VAL A 7 -9.01 6.85 -3.33
CA VAL A 7 -7.77 7.45 -2.84
C VAL A 7 -6.64 6.44 -3.08
N ASP A 8 -5.68 6.80 -3.91
CA ASP A 8 -4.50 6.01 -4.27
C ASP A 8 -3.20 6.53 -3.62
N TYR A 9 -3.30 7.63 -2.92
CA TYR A 9 -2.18 8.32 -2.30
C TYR A 9 -2.59 8.92 -0.96
N VAL A 10 -1.87 8.60 0.10
CA VAL A 10 -2.17 9.11 1.44
C VAL A 10 -0.88 9.32 2.24
N LYS A 11 -0.87 10.40 3.03
CA LYS A 11 0.19 10.71 3.98
C LYS A 11 -0.27 10.34 5.38
N ILE A 12 0.52 9.52 6.09
CA ILE A 12 0.20 9.00 7.42
C ILE A 12 1.36 9.25 8.37
N TYR A 13 1.04 9.76 9.53
CA TYR A 13 1.96 9.83 10.66
C TYR A 13 1.95 8.51 11.42
N CYS A 14 3.11 7.89 11.57
CA CYS A 14 3.30 6.61 12.25
C CYS A 14 4.17 6.79 13.48
N ARG A 15 3.73 6.22 14.61
CA ARG A 15 4.48 6.22 15.86
C ARG A 15 4.45 4.86 16.52
N SER A 16 5.63 4.30 16.81
CA SER A 16 5.74 3.05 17.57
C SER A 16 5.59 3.29 19.08
N GLY A 17 5.39 2.23 19.82
CA GLY A 17 5.35 2.29 21.29
C GLY A 17 6.75 2.41 21.89
N LYS A 18 6.90 3.23 22.95
CA LYS A 18 8.09 3.27 23.81
C LYS A 18 8.16 2.00 24.65
N GLY A 19 9.34 1.47 24.90
CA GLY A 19 9.54 0.38 25.85
C GLY A 19 9.28 0.82 27.29
N GLY A 20 8.66 -0.05 28.11
CA GLY A 20 8.45 0.19 29.51
C GLY A 20 9.77 0.24 30.29
N ARG A 21 9.84 1.02 31.33
CA ARG A 21 11.02 1.10 32.19
C ARG A 21 11.15 -0.14 33.08
N GLY A 22 12.35 -0.64 33.31
CA GLY A 22 12.63 -1.64 34.33
C GLY A 22 12.41 -1.10 35.73
N SER A 23 11.97 -1.95 36.67
CA SER A 23 11.70 -1.58 38.04
C SER A 23 12.97 -1.59 38.89
N THR A 24 13.09 -0.62 39.80
CA THR A 24 14.14 -0.55 40.82
C THR A 24 13.69 -1.07 42.19
N HIS A 25 12.55 -1.79 42.23
CA HIS A 25 11.94 -2.25 43.46
C HIS A 25 12.87 -3.15 44.27
N MET A 26 12.84 -2.99 45.61
CA MET A 26 13.57 -3.81 46.56
C MET A 26 12.56 -4.59 47.40
N ARG A 27 12.72 -5.88 47.52
CA ARG A 27 11.85 -6.75 48.29
C ARG A 27 11.86 -6.34 49.75
N ARG A 28 10.69 -6.13 50.30
CA ARG A 28 10.46 -5.82 51.74
C ARG A 28 9.36 -6.73 52.25
N GLU A 29 9.72 -7.57 53.24
CA GLU A 29 8.77 -8.45 53.90
C GLU A 29 8.92 -8.33 55.40
N LYS A 30 7.86 -8.75 56.13
CA LYS A 30 7.90 -8.88 57.57
C LYS A 30 9.02 -9.85 57.94
N TYR A 31 9.95 -9.46 58.73
CA TYR A 31 11.15 -10.20 59.14
C TYR A 31 12.31 -10.30 58.11
N VAL A 32 12.19 -9.70 56.93
CA VAL A 32 13.27 -9.64 55.93
C VAL A 32 13.52 -8.18 55.51
N PRO A 33 14.25 -7.40 56.32
CA PRO A 33 14.44 -5.97 56.02
C PRO A 33 15.30 -5.70 54.78
N ASN A 34 16.15 -6.62 54.40
CA ASN A 34 17.07 -6.50 53.24
C ASN A 34 16.84 -7.62 52.23
N GLY A 35 15.64 -7.71 51.65
CA GLY A 35 15.26 -8.80 50.73
C GLY A 35 15.93 -8.80 49.33
N GLY A 36 16.73 -7.77 49.04
CA GLY A 36 17.45 -7.65 47.79
C GLY A 36 16.60 -7.11 46.61
N PRO A 37 17.19 -6.99 45.40
CA PRO A 37 16.49 -6.47 44.22
C PRO A 37 15.50 -7.51 43.71
N ASP A 38 14.28 -7.07 43.47
CA ASP A 38 13.18 -7.87 42.92
C ASP A 38 12.34 -7.13 41.84
N GLY A 39 12.88 -6.03 41.32
CA GLY A 39 12.23 -5.29 40.24
C GLY A 39 12.19 -6.08 38.93
N GLY A 40 11.01 -6.18 38.32
CA GLY A 40 10.80 -6.82 37.02
C GLY A 40 11.18 -5.93 35.86
N ASP A 41 11.18 -6.52 34.67
CA ASP A 41 11.51 -5.83 33.42
C ASP A 41 10.30 -5.07 32.88
N GLY A 42 10.51 -4.01 32.14
CA GLY A 42 9.46 -3.32 31.40
C GLY A 42 8.98 -4.14 30.21
N GLY A 43 7.73 -3.92 29.79
CA GLY A 43 7.16 -4.51 28.59
C GLY A 43 7.70 -3.85 27.32
N ARG A 44 7.64 -4.55 26.20
CA ARG A 44 7.97 -4.04 24.87
C ARG A 44 6.92 -2.99 24.43
N GLY A 45 7.33 -1.93 23.73
CA GLY A 45 6.41 -1.06 23.00
C GLY A 45 5.80 -1.77 21.80
N GLY A 46 4.59 -1.38 21.40
CA GLY A 46 3.92 -1.93 20.22
C GLY A 46 4.62 -1.53 18.92
N HIS A 47 4.57 -2.40 17.92
CA HIS A 47 5.03 -2.14 16.56
C HIS A 47 3.95 -1.43 15.74
N VAL A 48 4.36 -0.76 14.66
CA VAL A 48 3.47 -0.37 13.56
C VAL A 48 3.71 -1.35 12.42
N ILE A 49 2.66 -2.08 12.02
CA ILE A 49 2.72 -3.17 11.05
C ILE A 49 1.78 -2.85 9.90
N LEU A 50 2.28 -2.97 8.67
CA LEU A 50 1.47 -2.95 7.46
C LEU A 50 1.02 -4.37 7.16
N ARG A 51 -0.27 -4.54 6.81
CA ARG A 51 -0.82 -5.85 6.42
C ARG A 51 -1.56 -5.72 5.09
N GLY A 52 -1.20 -6.53 4.11
CA GLY A 52 -1.87 -6.61 2.82
C GLY A 52 -3.27 -7.20 2.93
N ASN A 53 -4.28 -6.52 2.40
CA ASN A 53 -5.65 -7.01 2.39
C ASN A 53 -6.28 -6.82 1.00
N ARG A 54 -6.63 -7.93 0.33
CA ARG A 54 -7.30 -7.92 -0.99
C ARG A 54 -8.70 -7.34 -0.98
N ASN A 55 -9.34 -7.22 0.19
CA ASN A 55 -10.69 -6.66 0.28
C ASN A 55 -10.70 -5.13 0.19
N TYR A 56 -9.55 -4.49 0.33
CA TYR A 56 -9.39 -3.06 0.12
C TYR A 56 -8.94 -2.79 -1.31
N TRP A 57 -9.61 -1.82 -1.96
CA TRP A 57 -9.35 -1.40 -3.35
C TRP A 57 -8.75 0.00 -3.41
N THR A 58 -8.79 0.74 -2.30
CA THR A 58 -8.36 2.12 -2.18
C THR A 58 -7.74 2.36 -0.82
N LEU A 59 -7.00 3.45 -0.68
CA LEU A 59 -6.48 3.93 0.60
C LEU A 59 -7.45 4.87 1.33
N LEU A 60 -8.73 4.94 0.90
CA LEU A 60 -9.72 5.89 1.41
C LEU A 60 -9.90 5.83 2.94
N HIS A 61 -9.89 4.62 3.52
CA HIS A 61 -10.03 4.45 4.97
C HIS A 61 -8.88 5.12 5.73
N LEU A 62 -7.69 5.19 5.13
CA LEU A 62 -6.51 5.82 5.71
C LEU A 62 -6.51 7.35 5.55
N LYS A 63 -7.30 7.90 4.64
CA LYS A 63 -7.52 9.34 4.53
C LYS A 63 -8.17 9.91 5.81
N TYR A 64 -8.98 9.11 6.49
CA TYR A 64 -9.67 9.49 7.74
C TYR A 64 -8.92 9.06 9.00
N ASP A 65 -8.03 8.04 8.93
CA ASP A 65 -7.17 7.58 10.04
C ASP A 65 -5.69 7.87 9.71
N ARG A 66 -5.32 9.16 9.76
CA ARG A 66 -3.98 9.63 9.38
C ARG A 66 -2.91 9.40 10.46
N HIS A 67 -3.32 8.93 11.65
CA HIS A 67 -2.44 8.72 12.78
C HIS A 67 -2.40 7.25 13.19
N ALA A 68 -1.31 6.57 12.88
CA ALA A 68 -1.10 5.19 13.26
C ALA A 68 -0.16 5.09 14.46
N MET A 69 -0.74 5.05 15.66
CA MET A 69 0.01 5.02 16.91
C MET A 69 -0.14 3.67 17.61
N ALA A 70 0.99 3.02 17.90
CA ALA A 70 1.04 1.84 18.74
C ALA A 70 1.16 2.23 20.23
N THR A 71 0.74 1.36 21.12
CA THR A 71 0.75 1.65 22.55
C THR A 71 2.13 1.41 23.19
N HIS A 72 2.40 2.13 24.27
CA HIS A 72 3.64 1.97 25.02
C HIS A 72 3.62 0.68 25.84
N GLY A 73 4.81 0.13 26.13
CA GLY A 73 4.97 -0.94 27.08
C GLY A 73 4.85 -0.42 28.53
N GLU A 74 4.26 -1.22 29.40
CA GLU A 74 4.14 -0.89 30.82
C GLU A 74 5.48 -1.05 31.55
N SER A 75 5.68 -0.26 32.59
CA SER A 75 6.87 -0.38 33.43
C SER A 75 6.85 -1.68 34.24
N GLY A 76 8.02 -2.25 34.50
CA GLY A 76 8.16 -3.40 35.38
C GLY A 76 7.69 -3.12 36.79
N SER A 77 7.27 -4.17 37.51
CA SER A 77 6.70 -4.08 38.82
C SER A 77 7.55 -4.83 39.87
N LYS A 78 7.02 -4.97 41.08
CA LYS A 78 7.61 -5.75 42.16
C LYS A 78 7.53 -7.26 41.89
N ASN A 79 8.26 -8.06 42.69
CA ASN A 79 8.27 -9.51 42.66
C ASN A 79 8.66 -10.05 41.25
N LYS A 80 9.58 -9.37 40.56
CA LYS A 80 10.05 -9.69 39.21
C LYS A 80 8.91 -9.77 38.15
N SER A 81 7.81 -9.06 38.42
CA SER A 81 6.70 -9.01 37.50
C SER A 81 7.05 -8.12 36.31
N PHE A 82 6.94 -8.67 35.09
CA PHE A 82 7.15 -7.93 33.85
C PHE A 82 6.01 -6.96 33.60
N GLY A 83 6.32 -5.81 33.01
CA GLY A 83 5.31 -4.92 32.46
C GLY A 83 4.62 -5.57 31.24
N LYS A 84 3.37 -5.24 31.01
CA LYS A 84 2.67 -5.72 29.81
C LYS A 84 3.28 -5.11 28.56
N ASP A 85 3.34 -5.90 27.48
CA ASP A 85 3.72 -5.40 26.16
C ASP A 85 2.67 -4.45 25.60
N GLY A 86 3.14 -3.43 24.89
CA GLY A 86 2.27 -2.55 24.13
C GLY A 86 1.60 -3.28 22.97
N VAL A 87 0.40 -2.84 22.64
CA VAL A 87 -0.39 -3.39 21.53
C VAL A 87 0.15 -2.85 20.22
N ASP A 88 0.36 -3.73 19.25
CA ASP A 88 0.79 -3.39 17.91
C ASP A 88 -0.34 -2.67 17.15
N LYS A 89 -0.03 -1.64 16.37
CA LYS A 89 -0.98 -0.99 15.45
C LYS A 89 -0.82 -1.63 14.07
N ILE A 90 -1.88 -2.29 13.62
CA ILE A 90 -1.93 -2.88 12.28
C ILE A 90 -2.63 -1.88 11.36
N ILE A 91 -1.98 -1.54 10.25
CA ILE A 91 -2.53 -0.73 9.17
C ILE A 91 -2.80 -1.69 8.02
N GLU A 92 -4.07 -1.87 7.69
CA GLU A 92 -4.45 -2.68 6.54
C GLU A 92 -4.38 -1.83 5.26
N VAL A 93 -3.67 -2.35 4.27
CA VAL A 93 -3.46 -1.68 2.99
C VAL A 93 -3.83 -2.61 1.83
N PRO A 94 -4.33 -2.08 0.69
CA PRO A 94 -4.53 -2.89 -0.50
C PRO A 94 -3.21 -3.48 -1.00
N CYS A 95 -3.29 -4.66 -1.64
CA CYS A 95 -2.13 -5.25 -2.29
C CYS A 95 -1.63 -4.34 -3.41
N GLY A 96 -0.30 -4.21 -3.53
CA GLY A 96 0.34 -3.27 -4.47
C GLY A 96 0.57 -1.87 -3.90
N THR A 97 0.44 -1.71 -2.59
CA THR A 97 0.80 -0.45 -1.91
C THR A 97 2.30 -0.35 -1.70
N VAL A 98 2.89 0.75 -2.15
CA VAL A 98 4.29 1.12 -1.94
C VAL A 98 4.37 2.25 -0.92
N VAL A 99 5.36 2.16 -0.05
CA VAL A 99 5.55 3.10 1.05
C VAL A 99 6.88 3.82 0.92
N TYR A 100 6.81 5.14 1.01
CA TYR A 100 7.97 6.03 0.97
C TYR A 100 8.03 6.85 2.26
N ASN A 101 9.24 7.24 2.64
CA ASN A 101 9.45 8.23 3.68
C ASN A 101 9.02 9.61 3.14
N ALA A 102 8.17 10.33 3.87
CA ALA A 102 7.66 11.63 3.44
C ALA A 102 8.72 12.74 3.47
N GLU A 103 9.78 12.59 4.28
CA GLU A 103 10.83 13.58 4.46
C GLU A 103 11.97 13.38 3.46
N THR A 104 12.41 12.12 3.28
CA THR A 104 13.57 11.80 2.43
C THR A 104 13.18 11.35 1.03
N GLY A 105 11.93 10.98 0.80
CA GLY A 105 11.46 10.37 -0.45
C GLY A 105 11.97 8.95 -0.70
N GLU A 106 12.69 8.37 0.27
CA GLU A 106 13.26 7.03 0.13
C GLU A 106 12.18 5.96 0.16
N TYR A 107 12.36 4.93 -0.66
CA TYR A 107 11.56 3.72 -0.62
C TYR A 107 11.81 2.96 0.69
N ILE A 108 10.73 2.53 1.35
CA ILE A 108 10.78 1.76 2.58
C ILE A 108 10.43 0.30 2.33
N CYS A 109 9.25 0.05 1.79
CA CYS A 109 8.73 -1.28 1.52
C CYS A 109 7.56 -1.26 0.54
N ASP A 110 7.19 -2.44 0.05
CA ASP A 110 5.95 -2.68 -0.67
C ASP A 110 5.19 -3.85 -0.06
N VAL A 111 3.88 -3.84 -0.27
CA VAL A 111 2.96 -4.88 0.19
C VAL A 111 2.23 -5.41 -1.04
N THR A 112 2.67 -6.56 -1.54
CA THR A 112 2.19 -7.15 -2.80
C THR A 112 1.17 -8.26 -2.59
N GLU A 113 1.26 -9.00 -1.47
CA GLU A 113 0.46 -10.19 -1.24
C GLU A 113 -0.58 -10.01 -0.12
N HIS A 114 -1.68 -10.77 -0.23
CA HIS A 114 -2.68 -10.81 0.83
C HIS A 114 -2.13 -11.50 2.09
N GLY A 115 -2.30 -10.84 3.24
CA GLY A 115 -1.78 -11.35 4.52
C GLY A 115 -0.28 -11.14 4.73
N GLN A 116 0.44 -10.54 3.77
CA GLN A 116 1.83 -10.12 3.95
C GLN A 116 1.89 -9.07 5.06
N GLU A 117 2.77 -9.29 6.05
CA GLU A 117 3.00 -8.36 7.14
C GLU A 117 4.42 -7.77 7.05
N VAL A 118 4.50 -6.46 7.11
CA VAL A 118 5.77 -5.73 7.10
C VAL A 118 5.82 -4.81 8.32
N ILE A 119 6.85 -4.95 9.15
CA ILE A 119 7.05 -4.05 10.29
C ILE A 119 7.61 -2.74 9.78
N LEU A 120 6.80 -1.68 9.81
CA LEU A 120 7.19 -0.33 9.40
C LEU A 120 8.04 0.35 10.47
N LEU A 121 7.58 0.33 11.73
CA LEU A 121 8.29 0.87 12.87
C LEU A 121 8.36 -0.15 14.00
N LYS A 122 9.56 -0.36 14.52
CA LYS A 122 9.76 -1.26 15.65
C LYS A 122 9.47 -0.54 16.96
N GLY A 123 8.69 -1.19 17.84
CA GLY A 123 8.50 -0.73 19.21
C GLY A 123 9.79 -0.84 20.03
N GLY A 124 10.00 0.09 20.95
CA GLY A 124 11.14 0.09 21.84
C GLY A 124 11.17 -1.14 22.75
N ARG A 125 12.33 -1.66 23.04
CA ARG A 125 12.49 -2.77 23.98
C ARG A 125 12.25 -2.31 25.40
N GLY A 126 11.63 -3.17 26.23
CA GLY A 126 11.52 -2.95 27.65
C GLY A 126 12.87 -2.92 28.34
N GLY A 127 13.01 -2.04 29.31
CA GLY A 127 14.22 -1.94 30.14
C GLY A 127 14.31 -3.07 31.15
N GLN A 128 15.52 -3.54 31.44
CA GLN A 128 15.76 -4.58 32.43
C GLN A 128 15.60 -4.05 33.84
N GLY A 129 14.95 -4.83 34.71
CA GLY A 129 14.81 -4.56 36.15
C GLY A 129 16.11 -4.71 36.92
N ASN A 130 16.14 -4.16 38.14
CA ASN A 130 17.35 -4.15 38.99
C ASN A 130 17.87 -5.56 39.37
N TRP A 131 17.02 -6.58 39.35
CA TRP A 131 17.42 -7.94 39.65
C TRP A 131 18.45 -8.54 38.66
N HIS A 132 18.44 -8.09 37.40
CA HIS A 132 19.42 -8.50 36.38
C HIS A 132 20.83 -7.96 36.68
N PHE A 133 20.92 -6.82 37.34
CA PHE A 133 22.19 -6.14 37.61
C PHE A 133 22.82 -6.56 38.97
N ARG A 134 22.26 -7.59 39.62
CA ARG A 134 22.84 -8.19 40.82
C ARG A 134 24.10 -8.98 40.48
N THR A 135 25.21 -8.62 41.12
CA THR A 135 26.49 -9.32 41.02
C THR A 135 27.00 -9.67 42.39
N ALA A 136 28.06 -10.49 42.50
CA ALA A 136 28.69 -10.85 43.76
C ALA A 136 29.16 -9.64 44.54
N THR A 137 29.67 -8.62 43.87
CA THR A 137 30.15 -7.36 44.48
C THR A 137 29.02 -6.32 44.66
N ARG A 138 27.99 -6.35 43.85
CA ARG A 138 26.83 -5.43 43.90
C ARG A 138 25.56 -6.22 44.13
N GLN A 139 25.27 -6.50 45.40
CA GLN A 139 24.13 -7.35 45.75
C GLN A 139 22.77 -6.59 45.75
N ALA A 140 22.77 -5.26 45.89
CA ALA A 140 21.58 -4.43 45.93
C ALA A 140 21.64 -3.23 44.95
N PRO A 141 21.59 -3.48 43.63
CA PRO A 141 21.57 -2.37 42.63
C PRO A 141 20.28 -1.56 42.78
N ARG A 142 20.42 -0.24 42.85
CA ARG A 142 19.31 0.71 42.95
C ARG A 142 18.99 1.39 41.60
N PHE A 143 19.39 0.79 40.52
CA PHE A 143 19.13 1.27 39.15
C PHE A 143 18.52 0.16 38.33
N ALA A 144 17.76 0.55 37.34
CA ALA A 144 17.21 -0.31 36.29
C ALA A 144 17.42 0.37 34.96
N GLN A 145 17.31 -0.39 33.91
CA GLN A 145 17.46 0.13 32.55
C GLN A 145 16.18 0.87 32.13
N PRO A 146 16.27 2.07 31.56
CA PRO A 146 15.12 2.71 30.91
C PRO A 146 14.69 1.87 29.70
N GLY A 147 13.41 1.96 29.33
CA GLY A 147 12.95 1.39 28.06
C GLY A 147 13.56 2.17 26.88
N GLU A 148 13.69 1.49 25.74
CA GLU A 148 14.10 2.15 24.50
C GLU A 148 13.05 3.17 24.05
N PRO A 149 13.46 4.27 23.43
CA PRO A 149 12.55 5.30 22.94
C PRO A 149 11.65 4.76 21.81
N MET A 150 10.56 5.45 21.56
CA MET A 150 9.69 5.23 20.40
C MET A 150 10.37 5.71 19.12
N GLN A 151 9.91 5.20 17.99
CA GLN A 151 10.27 5.67 16.66
C GLN A 151 9.07 6.36 16.04
N GLU A 152 9.32 7.47 15.36
CA GLU A 152 8.32 8.27 14.67
C GLU A 152 8.73 8.47 13.22
N MET A 153 7.78 8.44 12.31
CA MET A 153 8.03 8.68 10.90
C MET A 153 6.73 9.06 10.20
N THR A 154 6.79 10.04 9.34
CA THR A 154 5.72 10.32 8.39
C THR A 154 5.99 9.55 7.10
N VAL A 155 5.02 8.78 6.65
CA VAL A 155 5.10 7.97 5.44
C VAL A 155 4.07 8.39 4.42
N ILE A 156 4.43 8.20 3.17
CA ILE A 156 3.55 8.34 2.03
C ILE A 156 3.27 6.94 1.51
N MET A 157 2.01 6.59 1.44
CA MET A 157 1.54 5.33 0.86
C MET A 157 0.95 5.61 -0.52
N GLU A 158 1.44 4.91 -1.52
CA GLU A 158 0.99 4.99 -2.91
C GLU A 158 0.52 3.63 -3.38
N LEU A 159 -0.71 3.56 -3.88
CA LEU A 159 -1.25 2.34 -4.48
C LEU A 159 -0.78 2.25 -5.93
N LYS A 160 0.09 1.28 -6.24
CA LYS A 160 0.69 1.11 -7.58
C LYS A 160 -0.04 0.10 -8.48
N LEU A 161 -0.80 -0.82 -7.95
CA LEU A 161 -1.54 -1.81 -8.73
C LEU A 161 -2.92 -1.28 -9.07
N LEU A 162 -3.15 -1.04 -10.36
CA LEU A 162 -4.45 -0.67 -10.89
C LEU A 162 -5.15 -1.85 -11.55
N ALA A 163 -4.44 -2.62 -12.36
CA ALA A 163 -4.98 -3.77 -13.06
C ALA A 163 -3.87 -4.76 -13.44
N ASP A 164 -4.25 -6.01 -13.63
CA ASP A 164 -3.36 -7.05 -14.13
C ASP A 164 -3.12 -6.86 -15.63
N VAL A 165 -4.17 -6.44 -16.38
CA VAL A 165 -4.14 -6.23 -17.83
C VAL A 165 -4.58 -4.82 -18.17
N GLY A 166 -3.73 -4.06 -18.86
CA GLY A 166 -4.04 -2.75 -19.43
C GLY A 166 -4.44 -2.84 -20.90
N LEU A 167 -5.58 -2.24 -21.28
CA LEU A 167 -6.03 -2.16 -22.67
C LEU A 167 -5.38 -0.97 -23.36
N VAL A 168 -4.70 -1.22 -24.48
CA VAL A 168 -4.01 -0.22 -25.27
C VAL A 168 -4.58 -0.27 -26.71
N GLY A 169 -5.01 0.84 -27.26
CA GLY A 169 -5.54 0.88 -28.62
C GLY A 169 -6.15 2.23 -28.98
N PHE A 170 -6.33 2.46 -30.27
CA PHE A 170 -6.93 3.68 -30.82
C PHE A 170 -8.36 3.92 -30.32
N PRO A 171 -8.88 5.14 -30.39
CA PRO A 171 -10.30 5.39 -30.22
C PRO A 171 -11.11 4.44 -31.15
N ASN A 172 -12.23 3.95 -30.65
CA ASN A 172 -13.07 2.98 -31.36
C ASN A 172 -12.47 1.59 -31.68
N ALA A 173 -11.29 1.26 -31.14
CA ALA A 173 -10.72 -0.10 -31.23
C ALA A 173 -11.52 -1.16 -30.47
N GLY A 174 -12.61 -0.79 -29.79
CA GLY A 174 -13.49 -1.72 -29.07
C GLY A 174 -13.09 -2.03 -27.63
N LYS A 175 -12.20 -1.22 -27.00
CA LYS A 175 -11.70 -1.44 -25.62
C LYS A 175 -12.82 -1.53 -24.59
N SER A 176 -13.66 -0.53 -24.49
CA SER A 176 -14.76 -0.50 -23.51
C SER A 176 -15.84 -1.55 -23.80
N THR A 177 -16.03 -1.90 -25.08
CA THR A 177 -16.93 -2.99 -25.51
C THR A 177 -16.38 -4.34 -25.03
N LEU A 178 -15.09 -4.59 -25.25
CA LEU A 178 -14.42 -5.80 -24.76
C LEU A 178 -14.54 -5.89 -23.23
N LEU A 179 -14.19 -4.82 -22.53
CA LEU A 179 -14.26 -4.78 -21.06
C LEU A 179 -15.66 -5.12 -20.55
N SER A 180 -16.70 -4.59 -21.21
CA SER A 180 -18.09 -4.87 -20.86
C SER A 180 -18.49 -6.32 -21.16
N ALA A 181 -17.94 -6.92 -22.22
CA ALA A 181 -18.24 -8.30 -22.61
C ALA A 181 -17.57 -9.36 -21.73
N VAL A 182 -16.35 -9.07 -21.22
CA VAL A 182 -15.56 -10.02 -20.42
C VAL A 182 -15.76 -9.87 -18.92
N SER A 183 -16.24 -8.70 -18.47
CA SER A 183 -16.41 -8.39 -17.05
C SER A 183 -17.59 -9.18 -16.43
N ALA A 184 -17.35 -9.79 -15.28
CA ALA A 184 -18.38 -10.51 -14.51
C ALA A 184 -19.43 -9.59 -13.85
N ALA A 185 -19.07 -8.32 -13.65
CA ALA A 185 -19.96 -7.27 -13.15
C ALA A 185 -19.85 -6.06 -14.08
N LYS A 186 -20.87 -5.19 -14.09
CA LYS A 186 -20.78 -3.93 -14.85
C LYS A 186 -19.45 -3.22 -14.50
N PRO A 187 -18.65 -2.85 -15.52
CA PRO A 187 -17.41 -2.09 -15.28
C PRO A 187 -17.70 -0.90 -14.36
N LYS A 188 -16.89 -0.75 -13.34
CA LYS A 188 -16.99 0.41 -12.45
C LYS A 188 -16.12 1.51 -13.03
N ILE A 189 -16.72 2.65 -13.25
CA ILE A 189 -16.02 3.88 -13.54
C ILE A 189 -15.33 4.27 -12.22
N ALA A 190 -14.01 4.31 -12.23
CA ALA A 190 -13.25 4.81 -11.10
C ALA A 190 -13.07 6.32 -11.29
N ASP A 191 -13.74 7.08 -10.44
CA ASP A 191 -13.67 8.54 -10.44
C ASP A 191 -12.36 8.99 -9.78
N TYR A 192 -11.35 9.23 -10.59
CA TYR A 192 -10.05 9.72 -10.13
C TYR A 192 -10.06 11.26 -10.18
N PRO A 193 -9.90 11.96 -9.05
CA PRO A 193 -10.02 13.42 -8.97
C PRO A 193 -8.98 14.19 -9.79
N PHE A 194 -7.99 13.47 -10.33
CA PHE A 194 -6.89 14.06 -11.11
C PHE A 194 -6.86 13.56 -12.57
N THR A 195 -7.83 12.76 -13.00
CA THR A 195 -7.99 12.38 -14.41
C THR A 195 -9.20 13.07 -14.98
N THR A 196 -9.02 13.78 -16.10
CA THR A 196 -10.16 14.27 -16.90
C THR A 196 -10.87 13.11 -17.61
N LEU A 197 -10.27 11.92 -17.62
CA LEU A 197 -10.76 10.71 -18.22
C LEU A 197 -10.69 9.58 -17.19
N GLU A 198 -11.85 9.11 -16.77
CA GLU A 198 -12.01 8.06 -15.77
C GLU A 198 -11.69 6.69 -16.36
N PRO A 199 -10.73 5.93 -15.80
CA PRO A 199 -10.47 4.58 -16.26
C PRO A 199 -11.62 3.64 -15.89
N ASN A 200 -12.03 2.79 -16.82
CA ASN A 200 -13.00 1.77 -16.57
C ASN A 200 -12.29 0.49 -16.12
N LEU A 201 -12.62 0.02 -14.91
CA LEU A 201 -12.09 -1.23 -14.37
C LEU A 201 -13.14 -2.34 -14.48
N GLY A 202 -12.72 -3.51 -14.97
CA GLY A 202 -13.54 -4.70 -15.02
C GLY A 202 -12.86 -5.91 -14.39
N ILE A 203 -13.61 -6.65 -13.57
CA ILE A 203 -13.15 -7.92 -13.02
C ILE A 203 -13.52 -9.01 -14.01
N VAL A 204 -12.53 -9.68 -14.57
CA VAL A 204 -12.69 -10.78 -15.51
C VAL A 204 -12.65 -12.10 -14.75
N SER A 205 -13.77 -12.83 -14.76
CA SER A 205 -13.81 -14.17 -14.18
C SER A 205 -13.15 -15.19 -15.11
N TYR A 206 -12.29 -16.02 -14.53
CA TYR A 206 -11.61 -17.13 -15.19
C TYR A 206 -12.01 -18.44 -14.51
N ARG A 207 -11.55 -19.60 -15.06
CA ARG A 207 -11.89 -20.94 -14.57
C ARG A 207 -11.57 -21.11 -13.09
N ASP A 208 -12.27 -22.00 -12.41
CA ASP A 208 -12.05 -22.40 -11.01
C ASP A 208 -12.13 -21.24 -9.98
N GLY A 209 -13.01 -20.26 -10.26
CA GLY A 209 -13.21 -19.13 -9.34
C GLY A 209 -12.06 -18.12 -9.31
N LYS A 210 -11.11 -18.24 -10.23
CA LYS A 210 -10.02 -17.28 -10.42
C LYS A 210 -10.53 -16.03 -11.14
N SER A 211 -9.88 -14.91 -10.93
CA SER A 211 -10.21 -13.66 -11.58
C SER A 211 -8.97 -12.78 -11.72
N PHE A 212 -8.99 -11.87 -12.67
CA PHE A 212 -7.98 -10.83 -12.83
C PHE A 212 -8.68 -9.51 -13.18
N VAL A 213 -7.99 -8.41 -12.94
CA VAL A 213 -8.51 -7.06 -13.19
C VAL A 213 -8.00 -6.55 -14.53
N MET A 214 -8.90 -6.04 -15.34
CA MET A 214 -8.60 -5.41 -16.63
C MET A 214 -9.00 -3.95 -16.60
N ALA A 215 -8.12 -3.06 -17.06
CA ALA A 215 -8.35 -1.63 -17.12
C ALA A 215 -8.45 -1.13 -18.55
N ASP A 216 -9.54 -0.43 -18.89
CA ASP A 216 -9.63 0.39 -20.10
C ASP A 216 -9.07 1.76 -19.78
N ILE A 217 -7.99 2.12 -20.46
CA ILE A 217 -7.26 3.35 -20.26
C ILE A 217 -7.56 4.29 -21.42
N PRO A 218 -8.56 5.18 -21.31
CA PRO A 218 -8.89 6.12 -22.39
C PRO A 218 -7.77 7.16 -22.55
N GLY A 219 -7.49 7.59 -23.78
CA GLY A 219 -6.69 8.79 -24.07
C GLY A 219 -5.19 8.59 -24.26
N ILE A 220 -4.70 7.37 -24.58
CA ILE A 220 -3.26 7.16 -24.89
C ILE A 220 -2.82 7.93 -26.15
N ILE A 221 -3.72 8.26 -27.09
CA ILE A 221 -3.40 8.54 -28.48
C ILE A 221 -3.64 9.99 -28.95
N GLU A 222 -4.36 10.82 -28.22
CA GLU A 222 -4.59 12.19 -28.68
C GLU A 222 -3.78 13.22 -27.89
N GLY A 223 -2.57 13.55 -28.38
CA GLY A 223 -1.80 14.71 -27.94
C GLY A 223 -0.95 14.54 -26.67
N ALA A 224 -0.62 13.31 -26.26
CA ALA A 224 0.27 13.05 -25.13
C ALA A 224 1.69 13.58 -25.38
N SER A 225 2.14 13.66 -26.62
CA SER A 225 3.44 14.21 -27.04
C SER A 225 3.47 15.74 -27.09
N GLU A 226 2.33 16.43 -27.11
CA GLU A 226 2.27 17.90 -27.25
C GLU A 226 2.35 18.68 -25.90
N GLY A 227 2.71 18.06 -24.81
CA GLY A 227 3.05 18.78 -23.57
C GLY A 227 1.89 19.44 -22.81
N LYS A 228 0.65 19.14 -23.13
CA LYS A 228 -0.52 19.60 -22.36
C LYS A 228 -0.73 18.68 -21.15
N GLY A 229 0.02 18.90 -20.11
CA GLY A 229 -0.10 18.58 -18.69
C GLY A 229 -0.88 17.37 -18.14
N LEU A 230 -1.67 16.67 -18.94
CA LEU A 230 -2.56 15.57 -18.53
C LEU A 230 -1.93 14.19 -18.69
N GLY A 231 -0.87 14.06 -19.52
CA GLY A 231 -0.27 12.78 -19.88
C GLY A 231 0.50 12.08 -18.77
N LEU A 232 1.28 12.80 -17.98
CA LEU A 232 2.26 12.22 -17.04
C LEU A 232 1.62 11.45 -15.86
N ARG A 233 0.51 11.91 -15.31
CA ARG A 233 -0.18 11.23 -14.20
C ARG A 233 -0.91 9.98 -14.67
N PHE A 234 -1.52 10.06 -15.83
CA PHE A 234 -2.28 9.01 -16.44
C PHE A 234 -1.41 7.81 -16.87
N LEU A 235 -0.24 8.09 -17.39
CA LEU A 235 0.69 7.08 -17.89
C LEU A 235 1.38 6.31 -16.74
N ARG A 236 1.44 6.85 -15.52
CA ARG A 236 1.80 6.10 -14.31
C ARG A 236 0.86 4.92 -14.05
N HIS A 237 -0.39 5.01 -14.47
CA HIS A 237 -1.34 3.91 -14.29
C HIS A 237 -1.07 2.75 -15.25
N ILE A 238 -0.49 3.02 -16.44
CA ILE A 238 -0.08 1.98 -17.38
C ILE A 238 1.19 1.27 -16.90
N GLU A 239 2.11 1.99 -16.26
CA GLU A 239 3.29 1.40 -15.63
C GLU A 239 2.93 0.34 -14.58
N ARG A 240 1.72 0.39 -14.07
CA ARG A 240 1.21 -0.45 -12.97
C ARG A 240 0.52 -1.73 -13.42
N ASN A 241 0.38 -1.94 -14.73
CA ASN A 241 -0.19 -3.17 -15.28
C ASN A 241 0.91 -4.21 -15.51
N SER A 242 0.62 -5.48 -15.23
CA SER A 242 1.56 -6.57 -15.44
C SER A 242 1.66 -6.97 -16.91
N LEU A 243 0.57 -6.82 -17.67
CA LEU A 243 0.42 -7.20 -19.06
C LEU A 243 -0.25 -6.09 -19.87
N LEU A 244 0.16 -5.87 -21.10
CA LEU A 244 -0.47 -4.94 -22.04
C LEU A 244 -1.19 -5.70 -23.15
N LEU A 245 -2.51 -5.46 -23.30
CA LEU A 245 -3.31 -5.98 -24.39
C LEU A 245 -3.50 -4.88 -25.44
N PHE A 246 -2.77 -5.01 -26.56
CA PHE A 246 -2.91 -4.13 -27.71
C PHE A 246 -4.14 -4.52 -28.52
N MET A 247 -4.99 -3.55 -28.82
CA MET A 247 -6.22 -3.76 -29.56
C MET A 247 -6.19 -2.95 -30.86
N VAL A 248 -6.17 -3.65 -31.99
CA VAL A 248 -6.21 -3.07 -33.30
C VAL A 248 -7.47 -3.59 -34.04
N PRO A 249 -8.30 -2.71 -34.57
CA PRO A 249 -9.51 -3.15 -35.26
C PRO A 249 -9.17 -3.79 -36.62
N ALA A 250 -9.94 -4.82 -36.98
CA ALA A 250 -9.77 -5.56 -38.24
C ALA A 250 -10.11 -4.74 -39.48
N ASP A 251 -10.83 -3.63 -39.31
CA ASP A 251 -11.16 -2.67 -40.39
C ASP A 251 -10.05 -1.62 -40.63
N SER A 252 -8.89 -1.80 -40.02
CA SER A 252 -7.70 -0.97 -40.26
C SER A 252 -7.01 -1.31 -41.58
N ASP A 253 -6.49 -0.30 -42.25
CA ASP A 253 -5.76 -0.47 -43.53
C ASP A 253 -4.43 -1.25 -43.33
N ASP A 254 -3.77 -1.13 -42.19
CA ASP A 254 -2.50 -1.80 -41.88
C ASP A 254 -2.35 -2.03 -40.34
N ILE A 255 -2.69 -3.23 -39.92
CA ILE A 255 -2.67 -3.65 -38.51
C ILE A 255 -1.26 -3.53 -37.90
N ARG A 256 -0.25 -3.91 -38.67
CA ARG A 256 1.15 -3.86 -38.25
C ARG A 256 1.61 -2.42 -37.98
N LYS A 257 1.29 -1.53 -38.88
CA LYS A 257 1.65 -0.11 -38.76
C LYS A 257 0.95 0.56 -37.59
N GLU A 258 -0.32 0.26 -37.38
CA GLU A 258 -1.03 0.78 -36.18
C GLU A 258 -0.41 0.27 -34.89
N TYR A 259 -0.06 -1.01 -34.85
CA TYR A 259 0.65 -1.57 -33.67
C TYR A 259 2.01 -0.87 -33.46
N GLU A 260 2.79 -0.61 -34.51
CA GLU A 260 4.07 0.09 -34.42
C GLU A 260 3.91 1.54 -33.93
N ILE A 261 2.85 2.25 -34.33
CA ILE A 261 2.52 3.59 -33.87
C ILE A 261 2.22 3.56 -32.35
N LEU A 262 1.39 2.62 -31.89
CA LEU A 262 1.07 2.44 -30.50
C LEU A 262 2.32 2.15 -29.64
N LEU A 263 3.22 1.33 -30.14
CA LEU A 263 4.50 1.05 -29.49
C LEU A 263 5.38 2.29 -29.39
N ASN A 264 5.48 3.06 -30.46
CA ASN A 264 6.27 4.30 -30.46
C ASN A 264 5.73 5.33 -29.46
N GLU A 265 4.43 5.46 -29.34
CA GLU A 265 3.83 6.35 -28.36
C GLU A 265 4.14 5.90 -26.93
N LEU A 266 4.01 4.61 -26.64
CA LEU A 266 4.39 4.07 -25.34
C LEU A 266 5.89 4.26 -25.04
N SER A 267 6.77 4.04 -26.03
CA SER A 267 8.21 4.20 -25.87
C SER A 267 8.63 5.64 -25.63
N THR A 268 7.96 6.57 -26.29
CA THR A 268 8.19 8.02 -26.10
C THR A 268 7.81 8.46 -24.69
N PHE A 269 6.81 7.78 -24.14
CA PHE A 269 6.33 8.06 -22.80
C PHE A 269 7.23 7.46 -21.72
N ASN A 270 7.44 6.15 -21.74
CA ASN A 270 8.34 5.43 -20.86
C ASN A 270 8.94 4.21 -21.55
N PRO A 271 10.25 4.22 -21.85
CA PRO A 271 10.94 3.09 -22.47
C PRO A 271 10.81 1.77 -21.70
N GLU A 272 10.66 1.82 -20.36
CA GLU A 272 10.52 0.63 -19.50
C GLU A 272 9.22 -0.15 -19.81
N MET A 273 8.24 0.48 -20.45
CA MET A 273 7.00 -0.20 -20.85
C MET A 273 7.21 -1.18 -22.01
N LEU A 274 8.29 -1.03 -22.75
CA LEU A 274 8.63 -1.97 -23.82
C LEU A 274 9.09 -3.33 -23.31
N ASP A 275 9.50 -3.42 -22.04
CA ASP A 275 9.94 -4.67 -21.41
C ASP A 275 8.76 -5.51 -20.90
N LYS A 276 7.55 -4.94 -20.86
CA LYS A 276 6.35 -5.65 -20.41
C LYS A 276 5.87 -6.68 -21.42
N GLN A 277 5.25 -7.74 -20.88
CA GLN A 277 4.58 -8.75 -21.70
C GLN A 277 3.44 -8.10 -22.49
N ARG A 278 3.29 -8.51 -23.74
CA ARG A 278 2.36 -7.93 -24.71
C ARG A 278 1.58 -9.01 -25.42
N VAL A 279 0.29 -8.77 -25.60
CA VAL A 279 -0.61 -9.58 -26.41
C VAL A 279 -1.29 -8.67 -27.43
N LEU A 280 -1.44 -9.12 -28.65
CA LEU A 280 -2.14 -8.39 -29.72
C LEU A 280 -3.50 -9.02 -29.97
N ALA A 281 -4.57 -8.24 -29.87
CA ALA A 281 -5.93 -8.65 -30.20
C ALA A 281 -6.42 -7.88 -31.42
N ILE A 282 -6.75 -8.61 -32.49
CA ILE A 282 -7.41 -8.06 -33.66
C ILE A 282 -8.91 -8.06 -33.40
N THR A 283 -9.48 -6.87 -33.17
CA THR A 283 -10.89 -6.71 -32.78
C THR A 283 -11.81 -6.59 -34.02
N LYS A 284 -13.14 -6.69 -33.78
CA LYS A 284 -14.17 -6.67 -34.84
C LYS A 284 -13.97 -7.77 -35.90
N SER A 285 -13.40 -8.91 -35.53
CA SER A 285 -13.10 -10.01 -36.45
C SER A 285 -14.36 -10.72 -36.94
N ASP A 286 -15.55 -10.36 -36.48
CA ASP A 286 -16.84 -10.74 -37.05
C ASP A 286 -17.10 -10.15 -38.42
N MET A 287 -16.31 -9.18 -38.87
CA MET A 287 -16.37 -8.58 -40.21
C MET A 287 -15.46 -9.29 -41.20
N LEU A 288 -14.60 -10.20 -40.73
CA LEU A 288 -13.64 -10.93 -41.59
C LEU A 288 -14.12 -12.35 -41.87
N ASP A 289 -13.96 -12.78 -43.13
CA ASP A 289 -14.08 -14.18 -43.48
C ASP A 289 -12.79 -14.95 -43.16
N GLN A 290 -12.87 -16.28 -43.05
CA GLN A 290 -11.73 -17.12 -42.69
C GLN A 290 -10.54 -16.95 -43.66
N GLU A 291 -10.83 -16.76 -44.94
CA GLU A 291 -9.82 -16.55 -45.99
C GLU A 291 -9.03 -15.26 -45.76
N LEU A 292 -9.72 -14.19 -45.34
CA LEU A 292 -9.09 -12.90 -44.97
C LEU A 292 -8.27 -12.99 -43.70
N MET A 293 -8.72 -13.76 -42.69
CA MET A 293 -7.93 -13.98 -41.49
C MET A 293 -6.62 -14.70 -41.82
N ASP A 294 -6.66 -15.72 -42.66
CA ASP A 294 -5.48 -16.49 -43.09
C ASP A 294 -4.51 -15.63 -43.94
N GLU A 295 -5.00 -14.61 -44.67
CA GLU A 295 -4.21 -13.64 -45.40
C GLU A 295 -3.54 -12.58 -44.51
N ILE A 296 -4.23 -12.16 -43.44
CA ILE A 296 -3.74 -11.16 -42.49
C ILE A 296 -2.68 -11.78 -41.54
N GLU A 297 -2.85 -13.03 -41.12
CA GLU A 297 -2.01 -13.70 -40.11
C GLU A 297 -0.50 -13.59 -40.39
N PRO A 298 0.02 -13.81 -41.65
CA PRO A 298 1.45 -13.66 -41.94
C PRO A 298 1.96 -12.21 -41.88
N THR A 299 1.07 -11.21 -41.95
CA THR A 299 1.45 -9.78 -41.86
C THR A 299 1.64 -9.29 -40.45
N LEU A 300 1.16 -10.05 -39.46
CA LEU A 300 1.21 -9.68 -38.03
C LEU A 300 2.65 -9.73 -37.47
N PRO A 301 2.94 -8.96 -36.40
CA PRO A 301 4.26 -8.96 -35.78
C PRO A 301 4.60 -10.35 -35.25
N GLN A 302 5.78 -10.89 -35.63
CA GLN A 302 6.25 -12.18 -35.17
C GLN A 302 6.77 -12.12 -33.73
N GLY A 303 6.55 -13.19 -32.99
CA GLY A 303 7.06 -13.32 -31.58
C GLY A 303 6.15 -12.73 -30.52
N ILE A 304 4.96 -12.25 -30.86
CA ILE A 304 3.97 -11.74 -29.92
C ILE A 304 2.72 -12.64 -30.02
N PRO A 305 2.17 -13.13 -28.91
CA PRO A 305 0.89 -13.83 -28.94
C PRO A 305 -0.19 -12.92 -29.54
N HIS A 306 -0.88 -13.42 -30.54
CA HIS A 306 -1.96 -12.67 -31.20
C HIS A 306 -3.20 -13.55 -31.43
N LEU A 307 -4.36 -12.90 -31.48
CA LEU A 307 -5.61 -13.59 -31.75
C LEU A 307 -6.66 -12.66 -32.34
N PHE A 308 -7.59 -13.25 -33.08
CA PHE A 308 -8.77 -12.57 -33.63
C PHE A 308 -9.93 -12.68 -32.66
N ILE A 309 -10.53 -11.54 -32.31
CA ILE A 309 -11.63 -11.47 -31.37
C ILE A 309 -12.79 -10.63 -31.89
N SER A 310 -13.99 -10.99 -31.43
CA SER A 310 -15.16 -10.13 -31.53
C SER A 310 -15.87 -10.08 -30.19
N SER A 311 -15.97 -8.89 -29.63
CA SER A 311 -16.69 -8.64 -28.39
C SER A 311 -18.21 -8.75 -28.55
N VAL A 312 -18.72 -8.61 -29.78
CA VAL A 312 -20.14 -8.65 -30.09
C VAL A 312 -20.61 -10.09 -30.29
N SER A 313 -19.88 -10.87 -31.09
CA SER A 313 -20.22 -12.27 -31.41
C SER A 313 -19.70 -13.24 -30.30
N GLY A 314 -18.77 -12.82 -29.46
CA GLY A 314 -18.09 -13.68 -28.49
C GLY A 314 -16.94 -14.51 -29.08
N LEU A 315 -16.62 -14.32 -30.38
CA LEU A 315 -15.56 -15.05 -31.09
C LEU A 315 -14.22 -14.79 -30.38
N GLY A 316 -13.45 -15.83 -30.08
CA GLY A 316 -12.11 -15.74 -29.53
C GLY A 316 -12.02 -15.31 -28.06
N ILE A 317 -13.11 -14.89 -27.40
CA ILE A 317 -13.08 -14.37 -26.02
C ILE A 317 -12.56 -15.41 -25.00
N SER A 318 -12.94 -16.68 -25.14
CA SER A 318 -12.43 -17.73 -24.25
C SER A 318 -10.93 -17.96 -24.43
N ALA A 319 -10.46 -17.99 -25.68
CA ALA A 319 -9.04 -18.12 -25.99
C ALA A 319 -8.25 -16.91 -25.51
N LEU A 320 -8.81 -15.70 -25.61
CA LEU A 320 -8.21 -14.50 -25.05
C LEU A 320 -7.98 -14.63 -23.54
N LYS A 321 -8.99 -15.06 -22.80
CA LYS A 321 -8.88 -15.28 -21.35
C LYS A 321 -7.81 -16.32 -21.01
N ASP A 322 -7.72 -17.40 -21.80
CA ASP A 322 -6.70 -18.45 -21.60
C ASP A 322 -5.28 -17.90 -21.82
N ILE A 323 -5.05 -17.17 -22.91
CA ILE A 323 -3.76 -16.55 -23.25
C ILE A 323 -3.38 -15.52 -22.17
N LEU A 324 -4.30 -14.62 -21.81
CA LEU A 324 -4.03 -13.60 -20.79
C LEU A 324 -3.67 -14.24 -19.45
N TRP A 325 -4.38 -15.31 -19.05
CA TRP A 325 -4.09 -16.02 -17.81
C TRP A 325 -2.72 -16.72 -17.85
N GLU A 326 -2.36 -17.33 -18.96
CA GLU A 326 -1.05 -17.97 -19.16
C GLU A 326 0.08 -16.94 -19.10
N GLU A 327 -0.06 -15.82 -19.82
CA GLU A 327 0.94 -14.75 -19.83
C GLU A 327 1.09 -14.09 -18.45
N LEU A 328 0.01 -13.87 -17.70
CA LEU A 328 0.06 -13.31 -16.34
C LEU A 328 0.78 -14.23 -15.33
N ASN A 329 0.74 -15.54 -15.54
CA ASN A 329 1.36 -16.51 -14.62
C ASN A 329 2.75 -16.98 -15.07
N LYS A 330 3.31 -16.46 -16.17
CA LYS A 330 4.70 -16.74 -16.52
C LYS A 330 5.67 -16.24 -15.45
N GLU A 331 6.76 -16.96 -15.22
CA GLU A 331 7.76 -16.58 -14.24
C GLU A 331 8.41 -15.23 -14.54
N SER A 332 8.47 -14.84 -15.80
CA SER A 332 8.93 -13.50 -16.24
C SER A 332 8.05 -12.35 -15.77
N ASN A 333 6.77 -12.62 -15.42
CA ASN A 333 5.84 -11.64 -14.87
C ASN A 333 5.83 -11.61 -13.33
N LYS A 334 6.52 -12.52 -12.67
CA LYS A 334 6.82 -12.35 -11.24
C LYS A 334 7.74 -11.17 -11.14
N ILE A 335 7.22 -10.10 -10.59
CA ILE A 335 7.89 -8.81 -10.39
C ILE A 335 9.27 -9.09 -9.79
N GLU A 336 10.32 -9.08 -10.62
CA GLU A 336 11.68 -8.90 -10.14
C GLU A 336 11.65 -7.62 -9.33
N ALA A 337 12.23 -7.64 -8.14
CA ALA A 337 12.18 -6.52 -7.20
C ALA A 337 12.43 -5.21 -7.96
N ILE A 338 11.36 -4.45 -8.17
CA ILE A 338 11.42 -3.19 -8.90
C ILE A 338 12.44 -2.34 -8.15
N VAL A 339 13.51 -1.95 -8.82
CA VAL A 339 14.51 -1.03 -8.23
C VAL A 339 13.80 0.31 -8.04
N HIS A 340 13.25 0.52 -6.87
CA HIS A 340 12.59 1.77 -6.52
C HIS A 340 13.65 2.87 -6.39
N ARG A 341 13.67 3.79 -7.34
CA ARG A 341 14.51 4.99 -7.23
C ARG A 341 13.88 5.94 -6.21
N PRO A 342 14.70 6.63 -5.39
CA PRO A 342 14.21 7.67 -4.51
C PRO A 342 13.39 8.70 -5.31
N LYS A 343 12.21 9.05 -4.83
CA LYS A 343 11.41 10.10 -5.45
C LYS A 343 11.95 11.48 -5.03
N ASP A 344 11.86 12.43 -5.93
CA ASP A 344 12.15 13.83 -5.62
C ASP A 344 11.11 14.36 -4.61
N VAL A 345 11.58 14.74 -3.43
CA VAL A 345 10.74 15.23 -2.33
C VAL A 345 9.91 16.44 -2.75
N SER A 346 10.49 17.34 -3.57
CA SER A 346 9.79 18.52 -4.09
C SER A 346 8.57 18.12 -4.91
N ARG A 347 8.71 17.10 -5.77
CA ARG A 347 7.60 16.56 -6.56
C ARG A 347 6.53 15.89 -5.70
N LEU A 348 6.95 15.13 -4.68
CA LEU A 348 6.02 14.50 -3.74
C LEU A 348 5.20 15.55 -2.98
N GLN A 349 5.83 16.64 -2.55
CA GLN A 349 5.15 17.74 -1.88
C GLN A 349 4.21 18.51 -2.80
N GLU A 350 4.59 18.76 -4.06
CA GLU A 350 3.71 19.38 -5.06
C GLU A 350 2.49 18.49 -5.37
N GLU A 351 2.69 17.18 -5.42
CA GLU A 351 1.61 16.21 -5.61
C GLU A 351 0.63 16.21 -4.44
N LEU A 352 1.12 16.28 -3.20
CA LEU A 352 0.28 16.41 -1.99
C LEU A 352 -0.51 17.73 -1.98
N LYS A 353 0.15 18.85 -2.31
CA LYS A 353 -0.49 20.15 -2.44
C LYS A 353 -1.61 20.16 -3.47
N ALA A 354 -1.35 19.54 -4.62
CA ALA A 354 -2.35 19.44 -5.68
C ALA A 354 -3.57 18.59 -5.31
N MET A 355 -3.43 17.70 -4.32
CA MET A 355 -4.49 16.85 -3.79
C MET A 355 -5.25 17.51 -2.61
N GLY A 356 -4.85 18.70 -2.16
CA GLY A 356 -5.47 19.39 -1.01
C GLY A 356 -5.16 18.72 0.34
N GLU A 357 -4.08 17.96 0.43
CA GLU A 357 -3.67 17.22 1.65
C GLU A 357 -2.61 17.97 2.48
N ASP A 358 -2.37 19.24 2.20
CA ASP A 358 -1.36 20.09 2.86
C ASP A 358 -1.86 20.75 4.16
N GLU A 359 -2.84 20.18 4.85
CA GLU A 359 -3.10 20.62 6.21
C GLU A 359 -1.97 20.08 7.11
N ASP A 360 -1.22 21.01 7.66
CA ASP A 360 -0.09 20.78 8.54
C ASP A 360 -0.44 19.77 9.63
N LEU A 361 0.21 18.61 9.62
CA LEU A 361 0.15 17.60 10.68
C LEU A 361 1.04 18.03 11.88
N GLU A 362 1.08 19.33 12.18
CA GLU A 362 1.66 19.83 13.41
C GLU A 362 0.66 19.67 14.54
N TYR A 363 0.73 18.56 15.23
CA TYR A 363 0.15 18.41 16.55
C TYR A 363 1.28 18.29 17.57
N GLU A 364 1.45 19.34 18.37
CA GLU A 364 2.14 19.23 19.64
C GLU A 364 1.32 18.30 20.55
N TYR A 365 1.71 17.03 20.57
CA TYR A 365 1.27 16.16 21.65
C TYR A 365 2.10 16.53 22.89
N GLU A 366 1.49 17.23 23.83
CA GLU A 366 1.99 17.23 25.21
C GLU A 366 2.05 15.75 25.63
N ASP A 367 3.26 15.20 25.70
CA ASP A 367 3.53 13.97 26.45
C ASP A 367 3.06 14.23 27.88
N GLY A 368 1.85 13.86 28.16
CA GLY A 368 1.37 13.82 29.54
C GLY A 368 2.22 12.80 30.27
N ASP A 369 3.31 13.28 30.85
CA ASP A 369 4.10 12.52 31.80
C ASP A 369 3.15 12.00 32.88
N ASP A 370 2.82 10.74 32.77
CA ASP A 370 1.98 10.00 33.72
C ASP A 370 2.77 9.70 35.02
N ASP A 371 3.74 10.53 35.32
CA ASP A 371 4.54 10.49 36.58
C ASP A 371 3.80 11.08 37.76
N ARG A 372 2.51 11.46 37.59
CA ARG A 372 1.68 12.05 38.69
C ARG A 372 0.88 11.05 39.48
N SER A 373 1.07 9.75 39.31
CA SER A 373 0.25 8.75 40.02
C SER A 373 0.75 8.39 41.43
N GLU A 374 1.98 8.72 41.81
CA GLU A 374 2.48 8.41 43.18
C GLU A 374 2.35 9.55 44.19
N GLU A 375 2.34 10.81 43.80
CA GLU A 375 2.23 11.92 44.75
C GLU A 375 0.80 12.23 45.20
N ARG A 376 -0.23 11.72 44.54
CA ARG A 376 -1.63 11.96 44.96
C ARG A 376 -2.19 10.98 46.01
N ARG A 377 -1.46 9.94 46.37
CA ARG A 377 -1.92 9.01 47.41
C ARG A 377 -1.53 9.37 48.88
N VAL A 378 -0.60 10.30 49.06
CA VAL A 378 -0.18 10.72 50.39
C VAL A 378 -0.99 11.92 50.95
N GLY A 379 -1.75 12.61 50.10
CA GLY A 379 -2.46 13.83 50.52
C GLY A 379 -3.94 13.71 50.89
N LYS A 380 -4.55 12.50 50.83
CA LYS A 380 -6.00 12.33 51.03
C LYS A 380 -6.42 11.61 52.33
N GLU A 381 -5.51 11.21 53.19
CA GLU A 381 -5.86 10.54 54.45
C GLU A 381 -5.97 11.47 55.68
N CYS A 382 -5.84 12.79 55.56
CA CYS A 382 -5.89 13.71 56.70
C CYS A 382 -7.00 14.76 56.66
N ARG A 383 -8.14 14.52 56.01
CA ARG A 383 -9.30 15.44 56.15
C ARG A 383 -10.64 14.71 56.15
N SER A 384 -10.88 13.88 57.18
CA SER A 384 -12.24 13.50 57.55
C SER A 384 -12.30 13.18 59.05
N ARG A 385 -12.16 14.19 59.86
CA ARG A 385 -12.67 14.20 61.25
C ARG A 385 -12.70 15.66 61.69
N TRP A 386 -13.89 16.23 61.61
CA TRP A 386 -14.41 17.25 62.55
C TRP A 386 -15.67 17.82 61.92
N SER A 387 -16.79 17.33 62.36
CA SER A 387 -18.06 18.02 62.34
C SER A 387 -18.48 18.17 63.80
N PRO A 388 -18.77 19.35 64.28
CA PRO A 388 -19.65 19.53 65.46
C PRO A 388 -20.94 20.24 64.99
N TYR A 389 -22.05 19.61 65.47
CA TYR A 389 -23.31 20.18 65.90
C TYR A 389 -23.88 21.49 65.28
N HIS A 390 -24.99 21.46 64.60
CA HIS A 390 -26.35 21.80 65.00
C HIS A 390 -27.32 21.50 63.85
#